data_683f6819d86236c4a4636b6764a7a26a
#
_entry.id   683f6819d86236c4a4636b6764a7a26a
#
_cell.length_a   1.000
_cell.length_b   1.000
_cell.length_c   1.000
_cell.angle_alpha   90.00
_cell.angle_beta   90.00
_cell.angle_gamma   90.00
#
_symmetry.space_group_name_H-M   'P 1'
#
loop_
_entity.id
_entity.type
_entity.pdbx_description
1 polymer ?
#
loop_
_entity_poly.entity_id
_entity_poly.type
_entity_poly.pdbx_seq_one_letter_code
_entity_poly.pdbx_strand_id
1 'polypeptide(L)'
;MKIANLTQIEFDQNLTKNTSQTRSNTASWIFSGNDFLTGLPDLQFYKKCHLFTISDISCNFFLRKYYVIMEFYLSHTTALQLFRAMRIKGHGLIHHDSSSIGIHTEFLTLELSQIKEKVFSSLGIMLTEPIELVVDEKKNTYQSSRIKFHTSSHFAQTPCMELSLGTSAIKVASPFELMIEMAQEQTLLETVMLISEFQGRYVIDPSTSELRSNWYDPVFQKVDFERYLSSVSRCNGISNARLASSYSFDNAASPMEVKLALRASLPVSAGGYAIPKVELNKEVRIQQLKSRELTEKTRAIDLLLSKGNYDVDTNRQAAIEYNGAVHELADVSMRDYQRNNELVSAGILEFVIGKAEYDDIIFMDNMFNSIRNQLEIPRRHTSSDRRKMERAKRIKLWSELEKLR
;
A
#
# COMPACT_ATOMS: atom_id res chain seq x y z
N MET A 1 14.41 -2.84 35.32
CA MET A 1 15.43 -3.63 34.61
C MET A 1 16.04 -4.77 35.46
N LYS A 2 16.39 -4.59 36.74
CA LYS A 2 16.89 -5.67 37.60
C LYS A 2 15.81 -6.70 38.06
N ILE A 3 14.56 -6.33 38.14
CA ILE A 3 13.46 -7.17 38.66
C ILE A 3 13.00 -8.21 37.63
N ALA A 4 12.97 -7.85 36.35
CA ALA A 4 12.56 -8.77 35.27
C ALA A 4 13.59 -9.90 35.00
N ASN A 5 14.89 -9.61 35.15
CA ASN A 5 15.94 -10.60 34.92
C ASN A 5 16.08 -11.60 36.13
N LEU A 6 15.77 -11.17 37.34
CA LEU A 6 15.81 -12.06 38.53
C LEU A 6 14.65 -13.08 38.53
N THR A 7 13.48 -12.70 38.03
CA THR A 7 12.32 -13.59 37.94
C THR A 7 12.52 -14.74 36.97
N GLN A 8 13.20 -14.51 35.85
CA GLN A 8 13.39 -15.54 34.82
C GLN A 8 14.46 -16.58 35.19
N ILE A 9 15.54 -16.15 35.86
CA ILE A 9 16.63 -17.04 36.24
C ILE A 9 16.22 -17.94 37.41
N GLU A 10 15.48 -17.44 38.37
CA GLU A 10 14.98 -18.27 39.49
C GLU A 10 13.81 -19.17 39.09
N PHE A 11 13.05 -18.78 38.08
CA PHE A 11 11.98 -19.59 37.45
C PHE A 11 12.56 -20.87 36.84
N ASP A 12 13.64 -20.75 36.07
CA ASP A 12 14.30 -21.89 35.40
C ASP A 12 14.98 -22.83 36.39
N GLN A 13 15.54 -22.33 37.52
CA GLN A 13 16.19 -23.18 38.53
C GLN A 13 15.22 -24.02 39.35
N ASN A 14 13.98 -23.56 39.53
CA ASN A 14 12.95 -24.32 40.24
C ASN A 14 12.20 -25.31 39.34
N LEU A 15 12.18 -25.09 38.01
CA LEU A 15 11.62 -26.02 37.04
C LEU A 15 12.35 -27.37 37.00
N THR A 16 13.66 -27.36 37.18
CA THR A 16 14.49 -28.55 37.08
C THR A 16 14.44 -29.46 38.30
N LYS A 17 13.92 -29.00 39.45
CA LYS A 17 13.90 -29.79 40.70
C LYS A 17 12.64 -30.62 40.94
N ASN A 18 11.53 -30.39 40.23
CA ASN A 18 10.23 -31.02 40.51
C ASN A 18 9.63 -31.84 39.37
N THR A 19 10.39 -32.21 38.33
CA THR A 19 9.87 -32.93 37.15
C THR A 19 9.89 -34.46 37.25
N SER A 20 10.05 -35.06 38.44
CA SER A 20 10.15 -36.52 38.57
C SER A 20 8.87 -37.27 38.99
N GLN A 21 7.75 -36.61 39.18
CA GLN A 21 6.48 -37.31 39.48
C GLN A 21 5.28 -36.52 38.96
N THR A 22 4.74 -36.85 37.85
CA THR A 22 3.35 -37.07 37.40
C THR A 22 3.17 -36.72 35.91
N ARG A 23 2.70 -37.70 35.17
CA ARG A 23 2.20 -37.55 33.81
C ARG A 23 0.79 -36.92 33.88
N SER A 24 0.70 -35.60 33.85
CA SER A 24 -0.50 -34.88 33.42
C SER A 24 -0.06 -33.53 32.85
N ASN A 25 -0.70 -33.13 31.73
CA ASN A 25 -0.36 -31.90 30.98
C ASN A 25 -0.70 -30.59 31.68
N THR A 26 -0.69 -30.57 33.02
CA THR A 26 -0.93 -29.38 33.87
C THR A 26 0.24 -29.20 34.81
N ALA A 27 0.99 -28.10 34.66
CA ALA A 27 2.03 -27.73 35.64
C ALA A 27 1.38 -27.04 36.83
N SER A 28 1.45 -27.67 38.01
CA SER A 28 1.04 -27.07 39.26
C SER A 28 2.24 -26.49 39.99
N TRP A 29 2.16 -25.24 40.42
CA TRP A 29 3.23 -24.55 41.14
C TRP A 29 2.84 -24.36 42.60
N ILE A 30 3.67 -24.80 43.50
CA ILE A 30 3.52 -24.58 44.94
C ILE A 30 4.54 -23.54 45.37
N PHE A 31 4.09 -22.39 45.80
CA PHE A 31 4.95 -21.37 46.44
C PHE A 31 5.05 -21.63 47.95
N SER A 32 6.18 -22.12 48.37
CA SER A 32 6.52 -22.25 49.81
C SER A 32 7.61 -21.23 50.17
N GLY A 33 7.28 -20.18 50.83
CA GLY A 33 8.26 -19.25 51.38
C GLY A 33 7.74 -17.82 51.51
N ASN A 34 7.91 -17.28 52.70
CA ASN A 34 7.43 -15.95 53.09
C ASN A 34 8.37 -14.79 52.73
N ASP A 35 9.52 -15.06 52.10
CA ASP A 35 10.64 -14.10 52.19
C ASP A 35 10.84 -13.21 50.95
N PHE A 36 10.07 -13.39 49.87
CA PHE A 36 10.33 -12.66 48.60
C PHE A 36 9.43 -11.46 48.33
N LEU A 37 8.47 -11.16 49.22
CA LEU A 37 7.43 -10.17 48.91
C LEU A 37 7.37 -8.98 49.88
N THR A 38 8.41 -8.76 50.66
CA THR A 38 8.50 -7.59 51.55
C THR A 38 9.01 -6.38 50.78
N GLY A 39 8.14 -5.54 50.28
CA GLY A 39 8.49 -4.28 49.64
C GLY A 39 7.53 -3.74 48.59
N LEU A 40 6.50 -4.50 48.22
CA LEU A 40 5.50 -4.05 47.28
C LEU A 40 4.11 -4.09 47.92
N PRO A 41 3.49 -2.93 48.21
CA PRO A 41 2.23 -2.84 48.96
C PRO A 41 1.05 -3.54 48.27
N ASP A 42 1.06 -3.69 46.95
CA ASP A 42 -0.08 -4.21 46.19
C ASP A 42 -0.07 -5.73 46.00
N LEU A 43 0.90 -6.45 46.54
CA LEU A 43 1.02 -7.90 46.42
C LEU A 43 0.46 -8.70 47.62
N GLN A 44 -0.29 -8.06 48.52
CA GLN A 44 -0.99 -8.79 49.62
C GLN A 44 -1.99 -9.82 49.09
N PHE A 45 -2.43 -9.70 47.83
CA PHE A 45 -3.35 -10.66 47.20
C PHE A 45 -2.71 -12.03 46.94
N TYR A 46 -1.39 -12.07 46.71
CA TYR A 46 -0.66 -13.32 46.45
C TYR A 46 -0.48 -14.20 47.72
N LYS A 47 -0.59 -13.62 48.90
CA LYS A 47 -0.48 -14.39 50.17
C LYS A 47 -1.67 -15.30 50.46
N LYS A 48 -2.80 -15.14 49.75
CA LYS A 48 -4.03 -15.93 49.93
C LYS A 48 -4.22 -17.09 48.96
N CYS A 49 -3.43 -17.17 47.92
CA CYS A 49 -3.60 -18.24 46.93
C CYS A 49 -2.52 -19.31 47.10
N HIS A 50 -2.90 -20.46 47.61
CA HIS A 50 -1.97 -21.55 47.89
C HIS A 50 -1.67 -22.47 46.66
N LEU A 51 -2.47 -22.40 45.62
CA LEU A 51 -2.28 -23.22 44.39
C LEU A 51 -2.72 -22.43 43.17
N PHE A 52 -1.84 -22.32 42.18
CA PHE A 52 -2.17 -21.81 40.85
C PHE A 52 -2.02 -22.92 39.81
N THR A 53 -3.11 -23.22 39.13
CA THR A 53 -3.07 -24.00 37.90
C THR A 53 -3.13 -23.00 36.76
N ILE A 54 -2.02 -22.82 36.07
CA ILE A 54 -1.93 -21.89 34.94
C ILE A 54 -2.36 -22.65 33.68
N SER A 55 -3.60 -22.40 33.20
CA SER A 55 -3.93 -22.61 31.83
C SER A 55 -3.70 -21.29 31.07
N ASP A 56 -3.37 -21.32 29.81
CA ASP A 56 -3.14 -20.11 28.99
C ASP A 56 -4.29 -19.09 29.08
N ILE A 57 -5.53 -19.58 29.23
CA ILE A 57 -6.74 -18.78 29.40
C ILE A 57 -6.75 -18.05 30.75
N SER A 58 -6.30 -18.70 31.83
CA SER A 58 -6.27 -18.10 33.17
C SER A 58 -5.18 -17.05 33.31
N CYS A 59 -4.04 -17.25 32.67
CA CYS A 59 -2.97 -16.28 32.63
C CYS A 59 -3.38 -15.00 31.92
N ASN A 60 -4.04 -15.12 30.75
CA ASN A 60 -4.56 -13.98 30.00
C ASN A 60 -5.66 -13.22 30.76
N PHE A 61 -6.54 -13.93 31.48
CA PHE A 61 -7.59 -13.31 32.30
C PHE A 61 -7.03 -12.58 33.49
N PHE A 62 -5.99 -13.14 34.15
CA PHE A 62 -5.34 -12.54 35.31
C PHE A 62 -4.51 -11.31 34.90
N LEU A 63 -3.80 -11.39 33.78
CA LEU A 63 -3.06 -10.26 33.24
C LEU A 63 -4.03 -9.12 32.80
N ARG A 64 -5.18 -9.42 32.20
CA ARG A 64 -6.19 -8.42 31.86
C ARG A 64 -6.76 -7.66 33.08
N LYS A 65 -6.76 -8.24 34.27
CA LYS A 65 -7.33 -7.61 35.48
C LYS A 65 -6.38 -6.60 36.13
N TYR A 66 -5.08 -6.78 35.97
CA TYR A 66 -4.06 -5.97 36.67
C TYR A 66 -3.16 -5.16 35.72
N TYR A 67 -3.11 -5.57 34.47
CA TYR A 67 -2.33 -4.90 33.46
C TYR A 67 -3.21 -4.57 32.27
N VAL A 68 -3.15 -3.33 31.82
CA VAL A 68 -3.88 -2.93 30.62
C VAL A 68 -3.15 -3.53 29.43
N ILE A 69 -3.77 -4.56 28.85
CA ILE A 69 -3.29 -5.15 27.60
C ILE A 69 -3.80 -4.26 26.49
N MET A 70 -2.89 -3.65 25.74
CA MET A 70 -3.20 -2.87 24.57
C MET A 70 -3.09 -3.74 23.33
N GLU A 71 -4.21 -3.91 22.63
CA GLU A 71 -4.21 -4.55 21.32
C GLU A 71 -3.83 -3.50 20.26
N PHE A 72 -2.92 -3.85 19.36
CA PHE A 72 -2.50 -2.97 18.28
C PHE A 72 -2.12 -3.73 17.02
N TYR A 73 -2.09 -3.02 15.90
CA TYR A 73 -1.46 -3.45 14.66
C TYR A 73 -0.67 -2.28 14.04
N LEU A 74 0.36 -2.59 13.26
CA LEU A 74 1.13 -1.61 12.51
C LEU A 74 0.27 -1.06 11.37
N SER A 75 0.31 0.25 11.17
CA SER A 75 -0.58 0.95 10.25
C SER A 75 0.11 2.09 9.49
N HIS A 76 -0.64 2.80 8.67
CA HIS A 76 -0.22 4.02 7.99
C HIS A 76 1.17 3.90 7.34
N THR A 77 2.06 4.87 7.56
CA THR A 77 3.40 4.90 6.93
C THR A 77 4.25 3.69 7.32
N THR A 78 4.12 3.17 8.54
CA THR A 78 4.85 1.97 8.98
C THR A 78 4.43 0.72 8.20
N ALA A 79 3.12 0.50 8.05
CA ALA A 79 2.61 -0.60 7.24
C ALA A 79 2.98 -0.44 5.76
N LEU A 80 2.91 0.79 5.24
CA LEU A 80 3.32 1.10 3.87
C LEU A 80 4.78 0.72 3.59
N GLN A 81 5.70 1.07 4.50
CA GLN A 81 7.11 0.69 4.39
C GLN A 81 7.30 -0.83 4.36
N LEU A 82 6.57 -1.56 5.20
CA LEU A 82 6.62 -3.02 5.24
C LEU A 82 6.14 -3.64 3.93
N PHE A 83 4.98 -3.24 3.39
CA PHE A 83 4.47 -3.76 2.13
C PHE A 83 5.40 -3.49 0.96
N ARG A 84 5.96 -2.28 0.88
CA ARG A 84 6.94 -1.93 -0.15
C ARG A 84 8.19 -2.79 -0.07
N ALA A 85 8.75 -2.95 1.14
CA ALA A 85 9.93 -3.80 1.35
C ALA A 85 9.68 -5.27 1.02
N MET A 86 8.52 -5.80 1.41
CA MET A 86 8.13 -7.18 1.08
C MET A 86 8.01 -7.40 -0.42
N ARG A 87 7.39 -6.46 -1.14
CA ARG A 87 7.32 -6.54 -2.61
C ARG A 87 8.70 -6.55 -3.25
N ILE A 88 9.62 -5.69 -2.80
CA ILE A 88 11.01 -5.63 -3.32
C ILE A 88 11.75 -6.96 -3.06
N LYS A 89 11.52 -7.59 -1.92
CA LYS A 89 12.17 -8.86 -1.55
C LYS A 89 11.50 -10.09 -2.19
N GLY A 90 10.34 -9.92 -2.82
CA GLY A 90 9.58 -11.05 -3.38
C GLY A 90 8.95 -11.96 -2.32
N HIS A 91 8.77 -11.46 -1.09
CA HIS A 91 8.03 -12.17 -0.06
C HIS A 91 6.54 -12.15 -0.37
N GLY A 92 5.94 -13.32 -0.58
CA GLY A 92 4.50 -13.45 -0.74
C GLY A 92 3.77 -12.95 0.51
N LEU A 93 2.68 -12.21 0.30
CA LEU A 93 1.78 -11.80 1.38
C LEU A 93 1.01 -13.06 1.82
N ILE A 94 1.31 -13.57 3.00
CA ILE A 94 0.56 -14.69 3.58
C ILE A 94 -0.64 -14.10 4.31
N HIS A 95 -1.84 -14.34 3.79
CA HIS A 95 -3.10 -14.00 4.44
C HIS A 95 -3.36 -15.02 5.55
N HIS A 96 -3.35 -14.57 6.78
CA HIS A 96 -3.94 -15.27 7.91
C HIS A 96 -4.92 -14.32 8.60
N ASP A 97 -6.17 -14.75 8.72
CA ASP A 97 -7.12 -14.13 9.64
C ASP A 97 -6.61 -14.38 11.06
N SER A 98 -6.10 -13.35 11.70
CA SER A 98 -5.55 -13.49 13.03
C SER A 98 -6.44 -12.85 14.09
N SER A 99 -6.68 -13.60 15.16
CA SER A 99 -7.21 -13.06 16.40
C SER A 99 -6.22 -12.07 17.04
N SER A 100 -6.72 -11.08 17.74
CA SER A 100 -5.91 -10.01 18.37
C SER A 100 -4.85 -10.56 19.33
N ILE A 101 -3.62 -10.04 19.27
CA ILE A 101 -2.57 -10.30 20.25
C ILE A 101 -2.53 -9.11 21.21
N GLY A 102 -2.73 -9.37 22.51
CA GLY A 102 -2.64 -8.34 23.50
C GLY A 102 -1.21 -8.15 24.02
N ILE A 103 -0.76 -6.90 24.13
CA ILE A 103 0.57 -6.55 24.64
C ILE A 103 0.47 -5.60 25.82
N HIS A 104 1.36 -5.79 26.76
CA HIS A 104 1.48 -4.96 27.93
C HIS A 104 2.09 -3.60 27.60
N THR A 105 1.44 -2.50 27.99
CA THR A 105 1.91 -1.13 27.66
C THR A 105 3.34 -0.85 28.14
N GLU A 106 3.76 -1.41 29.27
CA GLU A 106 5.12 -1.24 29.81
C GLU A 106 6.20 -1.88 28.93
N PHE A 107 5.84 -2.90 28.15
CA PHE A 107 6.77 -3.61 27.27
C PHE A 107 6.72 -3.13 25.80
N LEU A 108 5.81 -2.22 25.47
CA LEU A 108 5.63 -1.76 24.08
C LEU A 108 6.93 -1.26 23.44
N THR A 109 7.72 -0.47 24.16
CA THR A 109 8.99 0.06 23.64
C THR A 109 10.01 -1.05 23.36
N LEU A 110 10.09 -2.05 24.21
CA LEU A 110 10.96 -3.21 24.02
C LEU A 110 10.51 -4.03 22.82
N GLU A 111 9.22 -4.26 22.72
CA GLU A 111 8.63 -5.03 21.63
C GLU A 111 8.78 -4.33 20.28
N LEU A 112 8.56 -3.02 20.21
CA LEU A 112 8.82 -2.24 18.98
C LEU A 112 10.30 -2.26 18.60
N SER A 113 11.21 -2.29 19.55
CA SER A 113 12.64 -2.47 19.26
C SER A 113 12.92 -3.84 18.66
N GLN A 114 12.30 -4.89 19.18
CA GLN A 114 12.39 -6.24 18.62
C GLN A 114 11.75 -6.33 17.21
N ILE A 115 10.60 -5.69 17.01
CA ILE A 115 9.95 -5.60 15.68
C ILE A 115 10.89 -4.92 14.69
N LYS A 116 11.50 -3.78 15.04
CA LYS A 116 12.47 -3.09 14.19
C LYS A 116 13.66 -3.98 13.82
N GLU A 117 14.23 -4.69 14.79
CA GLU A 117 15.34 -5.62 14.56
C GLU A 117 14.95 -6.77 13.65
N LYS A 118 13.76 -7.36 13.85
CA LYS A 118 13.22 -8.42 12.99
C LYS A 118 12.96 -7.93 11.57
N VAL A 119 12.39 -6.74 11.41
CA VAL A 119 12.17 -6.13 10.10
C VAL A 119 13.50 -5.87 9.40
N PHE A 120 14.49 -5.31 10.11
CA PHE A 120 15.81 -5.10 9.55
C PHE A 120 16.49 -6.40 9.12
N SER A 121 16.49 -7.42 9.97
CA SER A 121 17.14 -8.71 9.65
C SER A 121 16.45 -9.46 8.51
N SER A 122 15.12 -9.35 8.37
CA SER A 122 14.35 -10.07 7.35
C SER A 122 14.22 -9.29 6.04
N LEU A 123 13.94 -7.98 6.12
CA LEU A 123 13.64 -7.15 4.96
C LEU A 123 14.77 -6.19 4.57
N GLY A 124 15.76 -6.00 5.45
CA GLY A 124 16.91 -5.11 5.20
C GLY A 124 16.55 -3.62 5.23
N ILE A 125 15.41 -3.27 5.80
CA ILE A 125 14.98 -1.87 5.95
C ILE A 125 14.93 -1.46 7.42
N MET A 126 15.20 -0.19 7.68
CA MET A 126 14.94 0.42 8.97
C MET A 126 13.60 1.16 8.91
N LEU A 127 12.66 0.76 9.79
CA LEU A 127 11.41 1.48 9.93
C LEU A 127 11.67 2.91 10.43
N THR A 128 11.09 3.89 9.74
CA THR A 128 11.20 5.29 10.13
C THR A 128 10.32 5.58 11.35
N GLU A 129 10.79 6.45 12.24
CA GLU A 129 10.00 6.97 13.35
C GLU A 129 9.21 8.22 12.93
N PRO A 130 8.02 8.43 13.50
CA PRO A 130 7.37 7.58 14.51
C PRO A 130 6.84 6.26 13.92
N ILE A 131 6.86 5.19 14.71
CA ILE A 131 6.15 3.95 14.37
C ILE A 131 4.66 4.20 14.58
N GLU A 132 3.86 3.93 13.56
CA GLU A 132 2.42 4.20 13.56
C GLU A 132 1.63 2.94 13.88
N LEU A 133 0.79 3.04 14.89
CA LEU A 133 0.00 1.95 15.45
C LEU A 133 -1.47 2.35 15.51
N VAL A 134 -2.35 1.41 15.17
CA VAL A 134 -3.77 1.52 15.53
C VAL A 134 -4.03 0.71 16.80
N VAL A 135 -4.76 1.30 17.72
CA VAL A 135 -5.11 0.73 19.02
C VAL A 135 -6.64 0.79 19.21
N ASP A 136 -7.15 -0.08 20.08
CA ASP A 136 -8.57 -0.14 20.42
C ASP A 136 -9.04 1.11 21.20
N GLU A 137 -8.27 1.55 22.19
CA GLU A 137 -8.59 2.70 23.04
C GLU A 137 -7.39 3.63 23.25
N LYS A 138 -7.62 4.95 23.15
CA LYS A 138 -6.58 5.97 23.41
C LYS A 138 -6.22 6.13 24.91
N LYS A 139 -7.02 5.63 25.83
CA LYS A 139 -6.85 5.88 27.26
C LYS A 139 -5.49 5.46 27.83
N ASN A 140 -4.87 4.49 27.19
CA ASN A 140 -3.61 3.90 27.64
C ASN A 140 -2.42 4.31 26.76
N THR A 141 -2.58 5.31 25.90
CA THR A 141 -1.53 5.79 24.99
C THR A 141 -0.78 6.96 25.63
N TYR A 142 0.53 6.95 25.51
CA TYR A 142 1.37 8.11 25.81
C TYR A 142 1.90 8.71 24.51
N GLN A 143 1.95 10.02 24.45
CA GLN A 143 2.55 10.68 23.29
C GLN A 143 4.07 10.56 23.32
N SER A 144 4.65 10.11 22.21
CA SER A 144 6.08 9.96 22.04
C SER A 144 6.50 10.41 20.65
N SER A 145 7.68 10.98 20.53
CA SER A 145 8.27 11.26 19.21
C SER A 145 8.57 9.99 18.41
N ARG A 146 8.58 8.82 19.06
CA ARG A 146 8.90 7.53 18.43
C ARG A 146 7.69 6.71 18.03
N ILE A 147 6.51 7.02 18.60
CA ILE A 147 5.29 6.25 18.39
C ILE A 147 4.13 7.21 18.17
N LYS A 148 3.38 6.99 17.11
CA LYS A 148 2.14 7.70 16.82
C LYS A 148 0.97 6.73 16.91
N PHE A 149 0.03 7.05 17.78
CA PHE A 149 -1.16 6.23 17.99
C PHE A 149 -2.34 6.77 17.21
N HIS A 150 -3.00 5.86 16.50
CA HIS A 150 -4.29 6.08 15.87
C HIS A 150 -5.35 5.24 16.56
N THR A 151 -6.61 5.62 16.43
CA THR A 151 -7.74 4.82 16.91
C THR A 151 -8.69 4.54 15.78
N SER A 152 -9.18 3.31 15.72
CA SER A 152 -10.24 2.92 14.80
C SER A 152 -11.51 2.64 15.60
N SER A 153 -12.63 3.24 15.16
CA SER A 153 -13.96 2.94 15.73
C SER A 153 -14.43 1.50 15.42
N HIS A 154 -13.72 0.82 14.53
CA HIS A 154 -14.02 -0.54 14.07
C HIS A 154 -12.85 -1.50 14.33
N PHE A 155 -12.01 -1.20 15.32
CA PHE A 155 -10.77 -1.95 15.60
C PHE A 155 -10.96 -3.47 15.59
N ALA A 156 -11.97 -3.97 16.29
CA ALA A 156 -12.26 -5.41 16.37
C ALA A 156 -12.73 -6.05 15.05
N GLN A 157 -13.15 -5.25 14.09
CA GLN A 157 -13.66 -5.67 12.77
C GLN A 157 -12.68 -5.33 11.65
N THR A 158 -11.59 -4.60 11.96
CA THR A 158 -10.62 -4.17 10.97
C THR A 158 -9.81 -5.38 10.48
N PRO A 159 -9.76 -5.61 9.16
CA PRO A 159 -8.95 -6.69 8.61
C PRO A 159 -7.47 -6.44 8.86
N CYS A 160 -6.86 -7.27 9.69
CA CYS A 160 -5.43 -7.29 9.91
C CYS A 160 -4.82 -8.51 9.22
N MET A 161 -3.54 -8.39 8.87
CA MET A 161 -2.73 -9.49 8.37
C MET A 161 -1.62 -9.81 9.35
N GLU A 162 -1.24 -11.06 9.40
CA GLU A 162 0.02 -11.47 10.01
C GLU A 162 1.12 -11.53 8.96
N LEU A 163 2.17 -10.73 9.15
CA LEU A 163 3.38 -10.81 8.34
C LEU A 163 4.37 -11.73 9.04
N SER A 164 4.70 -12.84 8.41
CA SER A 164 5.75 -13.75 8.89
C SER A 164 7.12 -13.18 8.57
N LEU A 165 7.91 -12.91 9.59
CA LEU A 165 9.30 -12.46 9.49
C LEU A 165 10.22 -13.52 10.13
N GLY A 166 10.65 -14.49 9.34
CA GLY A 166 11.40 -15.65 9.84
C GLY A 166 10.53 -16.48 10.80
N THR A 167 10.95 -16.62 12.05
CA THR A 167 10.21 -17.36 13.09
C THR A 167 9.17 -16.51 13.84
N SER A 168 9.00 -15.26 13.46
CA SER A 168 8.13 -14.30 14.17
C SER A 168 7.06 -13.77 13.22
N ALA A 169 5.91 -13.45 13.78
CA ALA A 169 4.83 -12.78 13.07
C ALA A 169 4.52 -11.43 13.72
N ILE A 170 4.14 -10.46 12.90
CA ILE A 170 3.66 -9.15 13.35
C ILE A 170 2.32 -8.84 12.69
N LYS A 171 1.45 -8.16 13.42
CA LYS A 171 0.17 -7.70 12.89
C LYS A 171 0.33 -6.38 12.18
N VAL A 172 -0.31 -6.27 11.04
CA VAL A 172 -0.32 -5.08 10.19
C VAL A 172 -1.72 -4.90 9.59
N ALA A 173 -2.13 -3.65 9.33
CA ALA A 173 -3.35 -3.38 8.58
C ALA A 173 -3.35 -4.16 7.26
N SER A 174 -4.49 -4.68 6.84
CA SER A 174 -4.58 -5.28 5.49
C SER A 174 -4.28 -4.22 4.42
N PRO A 175 -3.83 -4.59 3.22
CA PRO A 175 -3.58 -3.63 2.16
C PRO A 175 -4.79 -2.74 1.85
N PHE A 176 -6.00 -3.30 1.92
CA PHE A 176 -7.24 -2.56 1.69
C PHE A 176 -7.52 -1.54 2.79
N GLU A 177 -7.35 -1.95 4.05
CA GLU A 177 -7.53 -1.04 5.18
C GLU A 177 -6.47 0.06 5.20
N LEU A 178 -5.23 -0.29 4.89
CA LEU A 178 -4.14 0.68 4.75
C LEU A 178 -4.50 1.80 3.76
N MET A 179 -5.15 1.47 2.62
CA MET A 179 -5.56 2.50 1.66
C MET A 179 -6.60 3.46 2.26
N ILE A 180 -7.52 2.98 3.10
CA ILE A 180 -8.51 3.82 3.79
C ILE A 180 -7.83 4.69 4.86
N GLU A 181 -6.92 4.11 5.65
CA GLU A 181 -6.15 4.83 6.66
C GLU A 181 -5.31 5.96 6.03
N MET A 182 -4.59 5.66 4.95
CA MET A 182 -3.79 6.65 4.22
C MET A 182 -4.68 7.73 3.58
N ALA A 183 -5.85 7.36 3.04
CA ALA A 183 -6.80 8.29 2.45
C ALA A 183 -7.39 9.29 3.46
N GLN A 184 -7.28 9.03 4.75
CA GLN A 184 -7.69 9.95 5.80
C GLN A 184 -6.73 11.14 5.94
N GLU A 185 -5.42 10.92 5.72
CA GLU A 185 -4.36 11.91 5.90
C GLU A 185 -3.88 12.54 4.58
N GLN A 186 -4.14 11.87 3.45
CA GLN A 186 -3.65 12.26 2.13
C GLN A 186 -4.68 13.05 1.31
N THR A 187 -4.17 13.84 0.37
CA THR A 187 -4.99 14.43 -0.69
C THR A 187 -5.52 13.36 -1.65
N LEU A 188 -6.53 13.70 -2.43
CA LEU A 188 -7.07 12.80 -3.45
C LEU A 188 -5.99 12.27 -4.41
N LEU A 189 -5.13 13.14 -4.92
CA LEU A 189 -4.10 12.75 -5.89
C LEU A 189 -3.03 11.85 -5.27
N GLU A 190 -2.59 12.13 -4.03
CA GLU A 190 -1.68 11.26 -3.29
C GLU A 190 -2.29 9.87 -3.09
N THR A 191 -3.55 9.81 -2.69
CA THR A 191 -4.26 8.53 -2.52
C THR A 191 -4.41 7.77 -3.83
N VAL A 192 -4.70 8.46 -4.95
CA VAL A 192 -4.74 7.82 -6.28
C VAL A 192 -3.38 7.23 -6.66
N MET A 193 -2.29 7.98 -6.45
CA MET A 193 -0.93 7.52 -6.73
C MET A 193 -0.60 6.26 -5.90
N LEU A 194 -0.94 6.28 -4.60
CA LEU A 194 -0.68 5.16 -3.69
C LEU A 194 -1.49 3.90 -4.08
N ILE A 195 -2.79 4.05 -4.35
CA ILE A 195 -3.63 2.93 -4.79
C ILE A 195 -3.09 2.37 -6.11
N SER A 196 -2.72 3.23 -7.06
CA SER A 196 -2.17 2.81 -8.35
C SER A 196 -0.80 2.13 -8.23
N GLU A 197 0.03 2.50 -7.24
CA GLU A 197 1.26 1.76 -6.92
C GLU A 197 0.95 0.33 -6.47
N PHE A 198 -0.05 0.14 -5.60
CA PHE A 198 -0.42 -1.17 -5.08
C PHE A 198 -1.10 -2.06 -6.14
N GLN A 199 -1.82 -1.45 -7.08
CA GLN A 199 -2.41 -2.10 -8.26
C GLN A 199 -1.43 -2.25 -9.43
N GLY A 200 -0.26 -1.60 -9.32
CA GLY A 200 0.73 -1.49 -10.37
C GLY A 200 1.86 -2.50 -10.28
N ARG A 201 2.80 -2.34 -11.19
CA ARG A 201 3.98 -3.20 -11.41
C ARG A 201 5.28 -2.57 -10.89
N TYR A 202 5.21 -1.44 -10.21
CA TYR A 202 6.34 -0.73 -9.64
C TYR A 202 6.22 -0.61 -8.12
N VAL A 203 7.31 -0.27 -7.46
CA VAL A 203 7.38 -0.01 -6.02
C VAL A 203 8.28 1.20 -5.79
N ILE A 204 7.88 2.08 -4.88
CA ILE A 204 8.78 3.12 -4.35
C ILE A 204 9.57 2.51 -3.21
N ASP A 205 10.90 2.48 -3.35
CA ASP A 205 11.79 1.92 -2.32
C ASP A 205 11.65 2.72 -1.02
N PRO A 206 11.24 2.09 0.09
CA PRO A 206 10.99 2.81 1.33
C PRO A 206 12.25 3.43 1.96
N SER A 207 13.44 2.95 1.58
CA SER A 207 14.72 3.42 2.13
C SER A 207 15.32 4.57 1.33
N THR A 208 15.23 4.52 -0.01
CA THR A 208 15.86 5.50 -0.92
C THR A 208 14.86 6.45 -1.56
N SER A 209 13.56 6.14 -1.49
CA SER A 209 12.48 6.82 -2.22
C SER A 209 12.63 6.74 -3.75
N GLU A 210 13.45 5.82 -4.25
CA GLU A 210 13.65 5.60 -5.67
C GLU A 210 12.60 4.67 -6.26
N LEU A 211 12.33 4.86 -7.53
CA LEU A 211 11.47 3.95 -8.30
C LEU A 211 12.18 2.61 -8.53
N ARG A 212 11.49 1.52 -8.21
CA ARG A 212 11.85 0.15 -8.60
C ARG A 212 10.80 -0.38 -9.56
N SER A 213 11.18 -0.61 -10.81
CA SER A 213 10.28 -1.09 -11.87
C SER A 213 10.74 -2.46 -12.41
N ASN A 214 10.62 -3.48 -11.56
CA ASN A 214 11.00 -4.87 -11.91
C ASN A 214 9.77 -5.74 -12.23
N TRP A 215 8.67 -5.15 -12.69
CA TRP A 215 7.41 -5.86 -12.96
C TRP A 215 6.91 -6.66 -11.76
N TYR A 216 6.86 -6.01 -10.59
CA TYR A 216 6.33 -6.60 -9.37
C TYR A 216 4.86 -6.99 -9.53
N ASP A 217 4.45 -8.05 -8.84
CA ASP A 217 3.05 -8.40 -8.80
C ASP A 217 2.24 -7.34 -8.04
N PRO A 218 1.02 -7.00 -8.52
CA PRO A 218 0.11 -6.14 -7.79
C PRO A 218 -0.22 -6.74 -6.42
N VAL A 219 -0.37 -5.88 -5.42
CA VAL A 219 -0.83 -6.30 -4.09
C VAL A 219 -2.29 -6.71 -4.14
N PHE A 220 -3.08 -5.99 -4.94
CA PHE A 220 -4.48 -6.28 -5.20
C PHE A 220 -4.91 -5.71 -6.57
N GLN A 221 -6.04 -6.22 -7.09
CA GLN A 221 -6.67 -5.68 -8.29
C GLN A 221 -7.72 -4.64 -7.93
N LYS A 222 -7.95 -3.67 -8.81
CA LYS A 222 -8.96 -2.61 -8.61
C LYS A 222 -10.34 -3.15 -8.26
N VAL A 223 -10.78 -4.19 -8.96
CA VAL A 223 -12.09 -4.81 -8.74
C VAL A 223 -12.25 -5.38 -7.32
N ASP A 224 -11.19 -5.93 -6.75
CA ASP A 224 -11.22 -6.49 -5.39
C ASP A 224 -11.26 -5.38 -4.35
N PHE A 225 -10.51 -4.31 -4.57
CA PHE A 225 -10.55 -3.14 -3.71
C PHE A 225 -11.91 -2.42 -3.75
N GLU A 226 -12.50 -2.23 -4.93
CA GLU A 226 -13.84 -1.65 -5.07
C GLU A 226 -14.92 -2.50 -4.40
N ARG A 227 -14.80 -3.83 -4.48
CA ARG A 227 -15.68 -4.76 -3.75
C ARG A 227 -15.53 -4.59 -2.25
N TYR A 228 -14.31 -4.51 -1.74
CA TYR A 228 -14.04 -4.24 -0.33
C TYR A 228 -14.62 -2.89 0.10
N LEU A 229 -14.33 -1.80 -0.62
CA LEU A 229 -14.88 -0.47 -0.31
C LEU A 229 -16.41 -0.44 -0.28
N SER A 230 -17.07 -1.27 -1.09
CA SER A 230 -18.53 -1.38 -1.11
C SER A 230 -19.08 -2.07 0.14
N SER A 231 -18.31 -2.95 0.77
CA SER A 231 -18.69 -3.66 2.00
C SER A 231 -18.41 -2.85 3.28
N VAL A 232 -17.48 -1.88 3.22
CA VAL A 232 -17.10 -1.07 4.38
C VAL A 232 -18.19 -0.06 4.71
N SER A 233 -18.58 -0.01 5.98
CA SER A 233 -19.49 0.99 6.51
C SER A 233 -18.83 2.38 6.53
N ARG A 234 -19.58 3.40 6.94
CA ARG A 234 -19.10 4.79 6.99
C ARG A 234 -17.99 4.93 8.04
N CYS A 235 -16.79 5.26 7.59
CA CYS A 235 -15.62 5.56 8.43
C CYS A 235 -14.83 6.74 7.85
N ASN A 236 -13.88 7.26 8.62
CA ASN A 236 -12.97 8.31 8.16
C ASN A 236 -12.13 7.78 6.98
N GLY A 237 -11.85 8.65 6.00
CA GLY A 237 -11.07 8.28 4.82
C GLY A 237 -11.85 7.54 3.71
N ILE A 238 -12.95 6.84 4.02
CA ILE A 238 -13.68 5.99 3.06
C ILE A 238 -14.16 6.74 1.81
N SER A 239 -14.63 7.98 1.96
CA SER A 239 -15.12 8.78 0.83
C SER A 239 -13.99 9.16 -0.11
N ASN A 240 -12.82 9.54 0.45
CA ASN A 240 -11.62 9.84 -0.33
C ASN A 240 -11.07 8.56 -0.99
N ALA A 241 -11.02 7.43 -0.27
CA ALA A 241 -10.59 6.14 -0.81
C ALA A 241 -11.49 5.68 -1.98
N ARG A 242 -12.82 5.80 -1.87
CA ARG A 242 -13.75 5.49 -2.97
C ARG A 242 -13.55 6.36 -4.18
N LEU A 243 -13.40 7.66 -3.97
CA LEU A 243 -13.15 8.59 -5.08
C LEU A 243 -11.78 8.34 -5.71
N ALA A 244 -10.74 8.11 -4.91
CA ALA A 244 -9.40 7.78 -5.39
C ALA A 244 -9.36 6.45 -6.16
N SER A 245 -10.06 5.41 -5.67
CA SER A 245 -10.19 4.15 -6.39
C SER A 245 -10.82 4.33 -7.77
N SER A 246 -11.84 5.20 -7.90
CA SER A 246 -12.46 5.45 -9.21
C SER A 246 -11.48 6.05 -10.25
N TYR A 247 -10.44 6.74 -9.79
CA TYR A 247 -9.39 7.35 -10.61
C TYR A 247 -8.07 6.58 -10.61
N SER A 248 -7.94 5.49 -9.89
CA SER A 248 -6.74 4.65 -9.86
C SER A 248 -6.65 3.74 -11.09
N PHE A 249 -5.45 3.25 -11.35
CA PHE A 249 -5.13 2.45 -12.52
C PHE A 249 -4.45 1.15 -12.15
N ASP A 250 -4.94 0.05 -12.70
CA ASP A 250 -4.23 -1.23 -12.69
C ASP A 250 -3.02 -1.20 -13.64
N ASN A 251 -2.04 -2.04 -13.36
CA ASN A 251 -0.87 -2.33 -14.21
C ASN A 251 0.05 -1.15 -14.52
N ALA A 252 -0.01 -0.05 -13.79
CA ALA A 252 0.99 1.02 -13.93
C ALA A 252 2.40 0.47 -13.68
N ALA A 253 3.37 0.78 -14.53
CA ALA A 253 4.76 0.40 -14.36
C ALA A 253 5.64 1.55 -13.81
N SER A 254 5.08 2.75 -13.73
CA SER A 254 5.76 3.92 -13.16
C SER A 254 4.79 4.98 -12.62
N PRO A 255 5.24 5.85 -11.70
CA PRO A 255 4.47 7.02 -11.28
C PRO A 255 4.14 7.98 -12.44
N MET A 256 5.03 8.09 -13.43
CA MET A 256 4.81 8.99 -14.58
C MET A 256 3.65 8.54 -15.47
N GLU A 257 3.50 7.23 -15.65
CA GLU A 257 2.33 6.70 -16.36
C GLU A 257 1.03 7.04 -15.62
N VAL A 258 1.00 6.93 -14.28
CA VAL A 258 -0.18 7.31 -13.47
C VAL A 258 -0.48 8.80 -13.61
N LYS A 259 0.53 9.66 -13.51
CA LYS A 259 0.38 11.12 -13.68
C LYS A 259 -0.17 11.46 -15.06
N LEU A 260 0.35 10.83 -16.11
CA LEU A 260 -0.10 11.03 -17.48
C LEU A 260 -1.54 10.52 -17.69
N ALA A 261 -1.86 9.36 -17.12
CA ALA A 261 -3.21 8.80 -17.14
C ALA A 261 -4.22 9.70 -16.40
N LEU A 262 -3.84 10.30 -15.29
CA LEU A 262 -4.65 11.29 -14.56
C LEU A 262 -4.90 12.54 -15.43
N ARG A 263 -3.88 13.07 -16.11
CA ARG A 263 -4.06 14.18 -17.05
C ARG A 263 -5.03 13.79 -18.16
N ALA A 264 -4.92 12.57 -18.70
CA ALA A 264 -5.80 12.09 -19.77
C ALA A 264 -7.26 11.92 -19.30
N SER A 265 -7.48 11.24 -18.18
CA SER A 265 -8.80 10.74 -17.75
C SER A 265 -9.62 11.72 -16.90
N LEU A 266 -8.98 12.53 -16.05
CA LEU A 266 -9.70 13.44 -15.17
C LEU A 266 -10.63 14.38 -15.96
N PRO A 267 -11.79 14.74 -15.39
CA PRO A 267 -12.71 15.65 -16.05
C PRO A 267 -12.08 17.04 -16.26
N VAL A 268 -12.52 17.75 -17.28
CA VAL A 268 -12.05 19.11 -17.60
C VAL A 268 -12.21 20.07 -16.43
N SER A 269 -13.23 19.87 -15.59
CA SER A 269 -13.43 20.65 -14.35
C SER A 269 -12.31 20.49 -13.36
N ALA A 270 -11.64 19.36 -13.33
CA ALA A 270 -10.46 19.04 -12.51
C ALA A 270 -9.12 19.27 -13.24
N GLY A 271 -9.13 19.76 -14.47
CA GLY A 271 -7.93 20.03 -15.26
C GLY A 271 -7.44 18.88 -16.15
N GLY A 272 -8.22 17.79 -16.26
CA GLY A 272 -7.91 16.72 -17.19
C GLY A 272 -8.46 16.95 -18.61
N TYR A 273 -8.16 16.00 -19.49
CA TYR A 273 -8.63 16.02 -20.88
C TYR A 273 -9.92 15.22 -21.12
N ALA A 274 -10.44 14.57 -20.07
CA ALA A 274 -11.67 13.78 -20.09
C ALA A 274 -11.72 12.73 -21.20
N ILE A 275 -10.65 11.97 -21.34
CA ILE A 275 -10.66 10.76 -22.17
C ILE A 275 -11.43 9.67 -21.40
N PRO A 276 -12.46 9.05 -21.99
CA PRO A 276 -13.37 8.18 -21.26
C PRO A 276 -12.74 6.91 -20.72
N LYS A 277 -11.80 6.30 -21.45
CA LYS A 277 -11.13 5.06 -21.03
C LYS A 277 -9.64 5.18 -21.27
N VAL A 278 -8.88 4.91 -20.21
CA VAL A 278 -7.41 4.85 -20.17
C VAL A 278 -7.01 3.54 -19.52
N GLU A 279 -6.23 2.73 -20.22
CA GLU A 279 -5.68 1.47 -19.71
C GLU A 279 -4.15 1.55 -19.76
N LEU A 280 -3.48 1.13 -18.68
CA LEU A 280 -2.03 1.16 -18.57
C LEU A 280 -1.43 -0.21 -18.87
N ASN A 281 -0.30 -0.22 -19.56
CA ASN A 281 0.46 -1.40 -19.94
C ASN A 281 -0.43 -2.51 -20.53
N LYS A 282 -1.39 -2.07 -21.35
CA LYS A 282 -2.34 -2.95 -21.98
C LYS A 282 -1.68 -3.70 -23.12
N GLU A 283 -1.78 -5.03 -23.08
CA GLU A 283 -1.36 -5.85 -24.20
C GLU A 283 -2.34 -5.74 -25.37
N VAL A 284 -1.79 -5.40 -26.56
CA VAL A 284 -2.52 -5.37 -27.82
C VAL A 284 -1.88 -6.34 -28.79
N ARG A 285 -2.72 -7.05 -29.54
CA ARG A 285 -2.27 -7.91 -30.62
C ARG A 285 -2.16 -7.07 -31.88
N ILE A 286 -1.00 -7.09 -32.50
CA ILE A 286 -0.71 -6.40 -33.76
C ILE A 286 -0.24 -7.40 -34.81
N GLN A 287 -0.53 -7.13 -36.05
CA GLN A 287 -0.02 -7.93 -37.14
C GLN A 287 1.29 -7.31 -37.65
N GLN A 288 2.31 -8.14 -37.72
CA GLN A 288 3.62 -7.78 -38.26
C GLN A 288 3.90 -8.59 -39.53
N LEU A 289 4.31 -7.91 -40.62
CA LEU A 289 4.81 -8.57 -41.79
C LEU A 289 6.28 -8.94 -41.57
N LYS A 290 6.57 -10.22 -41.41
CA LYS A 290 7.93 -10.73 -41.26
C LYS A 290 8.20 -11.79 -42.33
N SER A 291 9.28 -11.62 -43.09
CA SER A 291 9.69 -12.61 -44.14
C SER A 291 8.57 -12.98 -45.14
N ARG A 292 7.71 -12.00 -45.50
CA ARG A 292 6.53 -12.15 -46.35
C ARG A 292 5.33 -12.91 -45.75
N GLU A 293 5.40 -13.23 -44.43
CA GLU A 293 4.29 -13.83 -43.69
C GLU A 293 3.75 -12.83 -42.67
N LEU A 294 2.43 -12.83 -42.50
CA LEU A 294 1.76 -12.08 -41.42
C LEU A 294 1.89 -12.89 -40.12
N THR A 295 2.58 -12.34 -39.14
CA THR A 295 2.72 -12.92 -37.83
C THR A 295 2.03 -12.04 -36.80
N GLU A 296 1.37 -12.68 -35.83
CA GLU A 296 0.83 -11.94 -34.67
C GLU A 296 1.94 -11.67 -33.65
N LYS A 297 1.94 -10.47 -33.11
CA LYS A 297 2.83 -10.04 -32.03
C LYS A 297 2.00 -9.34 -30.96
N THR A 298 2.28 -9.64 -29.71
CA THR A 298 1.71 -8.92 -28.56
C THR A 298 2.65 -7.78 -28.17
N ARG A 299 2.07 -6.63 -27.87
CA ARG A 299 2.79 -5.45 -27.41
C ARG A 299 2.05 -4.80 -26.24
N ALA A 300 2.76 -4.53 -25.16
CA ALA A 300 2.27 -3.68 -24.10
C ALA A 300 2.41 -2.20 -24.48
N ILE A 301 1.37 -1.42 -24.24
CA ILE A 301 1.29 0.02 -24.52
C ILE A 301 1.20 0.74 -23.19
N ASP A 302 2.07 1.72 -22.93
CA ASP A 302 2.11 2.44 -21.65
C ASP A 302 0.74 3.03 -21.32
N LEU A 303 0.13 3.79 -22.24
CA LEU A 303 -1.23 4.28 -22.12
C LEU A 303 -2.02 3.98 -23.40
N LEU A 304 -3.01 3.12 -23.29
CA LEU A 304 -3.99 2.89 -24.35
C LEU A 304 -5.26 3.70 -24.06
N LEU A 305 -5.66 4.52 -25.01
CA LEU A 305 -6.77 5.45 -24.90
C LEU A 305 -7.89 5.06 -25.86
N SER A 306 -9.15 5.04 -25.38
CA SER A 306 -10.33 4.73 -26.18
C SER A 306 -11.56 5.50 -25.73
N LYS A 307 -12.62 5.47 -26.58
CA LYS A 307 -13.91 6.10 -26.27
C LYS A 307 -14.75 5.30 -25.27
N GLY A 308 -14.38 4.04 -25.00
CA GLY A 308 -15.12 3.14 -24.11
C GLY A 308 -15.96 2.10 -24.87
N ASN A 309 -16.64 1.25 -24.14
CA ASN A 309 -17.31 0.04 -24.65
C ASN A 309 -18.56 0.27 -25.53
N TYR A 310 -18.94 1.50 -25.83
CA TYR A 310 -20.18 1.80 -26.53
C TYR A 310 -20.11 1.73 -28.06
N ASP A 311 -18.90 1.53 -28.62
CA ASP A 311 -18.71 1.41 -30.08
C ASP A 311 -17.89 0.15 -30.37
N VAL A 312 -18.57 -0.96 -30.56
CA VAL A 312 -17.96 -2.22 -31.03
C VAL A 312 -17.42 -2.12 -32.46
N ASP A 313 -17.90 -1.15 -33.25
CA ASP A 313 -17.60 -1.02 -34.65
C ASP A 313 -16.43 -0.04 -35.01
N THR A 314 -15.97 0.76 -34.07
CA THR A 314 -14.82 1.63 -34.30
C THR A 314 -13.63 1.23 -33.46
N ASN A 315 -12.74 0.43 -34.03
CA ASN A 315 -11.43 0.04 -33.48
C ASN A 315 -10.45 1.23 -33.35
N ARG A 316 -10.96 2.47 -33.15
CA ARG A 316 -10.13 3.66 -33.05
C ARG A 316 -9.58 3.81 -31.64
N GLN A 317 -8.28 3.69 -31.57
CA GLN A 317 -7.52 3.83 -30.34
C GLN A 317 -6.39 4.83 -30.53
N ALA A 318 -5.86 5.34 -29.43
CA ALA A 318 -4.62 6.10 -29.41
C ALA A 318 -3.71 5.53 -28.33
N ALA A 319 -2.41 5.60 -28.57
CA ALA A 319 -1.37 5.16 -27.66
C ALA A 319 -0.51 6.37 -27.26
N ILE A 320 -0.10 6.41 -26.00
CA ILE A 320 0.95 7.31 -25.54
C ILE A 320 2.02 6.45 -24.89
N GLU A 321 3.25 6.61 -25.34
CA GLU A 321 4.45 6.00 -24.78
C GLU A 321 5.27 7.09 -24.08
N TYR A 322 5.65 6.86 -22.83
CA TYR A 322 6.45 7.81 -22.07
C TYR A 322 7.92 7.39 -22.05
N ASN A 323 8.76 8.13 -22.74
CA ASN A 323 10.22 7.93 -22.72
C ASN A 323 10.87 8.84 -21.69
N GLY A 324 11.05 8.33 -20.47
CA GLY A 324 11.63 9.09 -19.33
C GLY A 324 13.15 9.25 -19.37
N ALA A 325 13.83 8.43 -20.14
CA ALA A 325 15.28 8.54 -20.33
C ALA A 325 15.57 9.27 -21.64
N VAL A 326 16.38 10.32 -21.57
CA VAL A 326 17.04 10.89 -22.75
C VAL A 326 18.05 9.84 -23.23
N HIS A 327 17.57 8.80 -23.90
CA HIS A 327 18.46 7.91 -24.61
C HIS A 327 18.94 8.66 -25.86
N GLU A 328 20.11 9.22 -25.74
CA GLU A 328 20.93 9.59 -26.87
C GLU A 328 21.01 8.41 -27.82
N LEU A 329 20.75 8.72 -29.10
CA LEU A 329 21.41 8.21 -30.29
C LEU A 329 20.67 7.23 -31.20
N ALA A 330 20.76 7.59 -32.38
CA ALA A 330 20.63 7.07 -33.76
C ALA A 330 20.21 5.61 -34.05
N ASP A 331 20.50 4.62 -33.22
CA ASP A 331 20.08 3.23 -33.42
C ASP A 331 18.61 2.94 -33.02
N VAL A 332 18.00 3.86 -32.28
CA VAL A 332 16.59 3.78 -31.85
C VAL A 332 15.66 4.03 -33.04
N SER A 333 16.05 4.85 -33.97
CA SER A 333 15.17 5.39 -35.02
C SER A 333 14.53 4.32 -35.93
N MET A 334 15.26 3.29 -36.35
CA MET A 334 14.71 2.31 -37.31
C MET A 334 13.73 1.34 -36.62
N ARG A 335 13.99 0.97 -35.40
CA ARG A 335 13.05 0.16 -34.60
C ARG A 335 11.78 0.94 -34.26
N ASP A 336 11.91 2.23 -33.95
CA ASP A 336 10.78 3.10 -33.67
C ASP A 336 9.90 3.37 -34.88
N TYR A 337 10.48 3.52 -36.06
CA TYR A 337 9.71 3.61 -37.33
C TYR A 337 8.93 2.32 -37.63
N GLN A 338 9.53 1.16 -37.42
CA GLN A 338 8.82 -0.13 -37.56
C GLN A 338 7.70 -0.25 -36.57
N ARG A 339 7.97 0.16 -35.31
CA ARG A 339 7.05 0.16 -34.21
C ARG A 339 5.83 1.03 -34.46
N ASN A 340 6.03 2.25 -34.94
CA ASN A 340 4.94 3.17 -35.29
C ASN A 340 4.09 2.64 -36.43
N ASN A 341 4.71 2.11 -37.50
CA ASN A 341 4.00 1.54 -38.64
C ASN A 341 3.12 0.33 -38.25
N GLU A 342 3.55 -0.49 -37.32
CA GLU A 342 2.80 -1.63 -36.77
C GLU A 342 1.52 -1.18 -36.08
N LEU A 343 1.57 -0.13 -35.24
CA LEU A 343 0.42 0.42 -34.55
C LEU A 343 -0.53 1.17 -35.47
N VAL A 344 0.00 1.95 -36.42
CA VAL A 344 -0.80 2.64 -37.41
C VAL A 344 -1.58 1.65 -38.28
N SER A 345 -0.97 0.51 -38.66
CA SER A 345 -1.67 -0.54 -39.42
C SER A 345 -2.79 -1.21 -38.59
N ALA A 346 -2.69 -1.19 -37.27
CA ALA A 346 -3.74 -1.64 -36.33
C ALA A 346 -4.79 -0.56 -36.03
N GLY A 347 -4.72 0.63 -36.69
CA GLY A 347 -5.64 1.75 -36.46
C GLY A 347 -5.35 2.54 -35.16
N ILE A 348 -4.18 2.34 -34.54
CA ILE A 348 -3.77 2.99 -33.27
C ILE A 348 -2.88 4.19 -33.61
N LEU A 349 -3.31 5.40 -33.23
CA LEU A 349 -2.49 6.60 -33.33
C LEU A 349 -1.52 6.67 -32.15
N GLU A 350 -0.23 6.57 -32.39
CA GLU A 350 0.80 6.60 -31.37
C GLU A 350 1.44 7.99 -31.21
N PHE A 351 1.63 8.39 -29.94
CA PHE A 351 2.47 9.51 -29.53
C PHE A 351 3.56 9.01 -28.60
N VAL A 352 4.80 9.33 -28.92
CA VAL A 352 5.94 9.12 -28.02
C VAL A 352 6.29 10.48 -27.44
N ILE A 353 6.32 10.57 -26.09
CA ILE A 353 6.58 11.82 -25.37
C ILE A 353 7.68 11.62 -24.34
N GLY A 354 8.53 12.63 -24.23
CA GLY A 354 9.52 12.73 -23.16
C GLY A 354 9.11 13.75 -22.10
N LYS A 355 10.04 14.07 -21.22
CA LYS A 355 9.81 15.06 -20.14
C LYS A 355 9.53 16.45 -20.71
N ALA A 356 10.21 16.86 -21.79
CA ALA A 356 10.02 18.18 -22.41
C ALA A 356 8.60 18.35 -22.95
N GLU A 357 8.08 17.36 -23.68
CA GLU A 357 6.72 17.36 -24.21
C GLU A 357 5.67 17.26 -23.10
N TYR A 358 5.94 16.44 -22.07
CA TYR A 358 5.08 16.33 -20.89
C TYR A 358 4.93 17.67 -20.15
N ASP A 359 5.99 18.47 -20.10
CA ASP A 359 6.01 19.78 -19.44
C ASP A 359 5.44 20.91 -20.32
N ASP A 360 5.36 20.72 -21.61
CA ASP A 360 4.78 21.71 -22.52
C ASP A 360 3.25 21.59 -22.59
N ILE A 361 2.55 22.53 -21.93
CA ILE A 361 1.08 22.57 -21.92
C ILE A 361 0.49 22.78 -23.30
N ILE A 362 1.20 23.45 -24.23
CA ILE A 362 0.72 23.70 -25.58
C ILE A 362 0.82 22.42 -26.41
N PHE A 363 1.95 21.74 -26.30
CA PHE A 363 2.13 20.42 -26.90
C PHE A 363 1.05 19.44 -26.43
N MET A 364 0.84 19.34 -25.11
CA MET A 364 -0.15 18.45 -24.51
C MET A 364 -1.58 18.80 -24.96
N ASP A 365 -1.94 20.09 -25.01
CA ASP A 365 -3.24 20.53 -25.53
C ASP A 365 -3.44 20.08 -26.97
N ASN A 366 -2.44 20.19 -27.84
CA ASN A 366 -2.49 19.80 -29.26
C ASN A 366 -2.56 18.27 -29.40
N MET A 367 -1.74 17.54 -28.67
CA MET A 367 -1.72 16.08 -28.66
C MET A 367 -3.10 15.52 -28.25
N PHE A 368 -3.65 15.96 -27.11
CA PHE A 368 -4.97 15.49 -26.67
C PHE A 368 -6.11 15.94 -27.57
N ASN A 369 -6.00 17.07 -28.26
CA ASN A 369 -6.96 17.45 -29.30
C ASN A 369 -6.89 16.47 -30.50
N SER A 370 -5.71 16.05 -30.92
CA SER A 370 -5.52 15.05 -31.98
C SER A 370 -6.08 13.69 -31.54
N ILE A 371 -5.79 13.26 -30.30
CA ILE A 371 -6.33 12.03 -29.73
C ILE A 371 -7.88 12.08 -29.71
N ARG A 372 -8.47 13.18 -29.24
CA ARG A 372 -9.94 13.32 -29.22
C ARG A 372 -10.55 13.24 -30.60
N ASN A 373 -9.88 13.81 -31.61
CA ASN A 373 -10.33 13.67 -33.01
C ASN A 373 -10.25 12.22 -33.51
N GLN A 374 -9.13 11.54 -33.23
CA GLN A 374 -8.96 10.12 -33.58
C GLN A 374 -10.05 9.24 -32.94
N LEU A 375 -10.36 9.50 -31.67
CA LEU A 375 -11.37 8.78 -30.90
C LEU A 375 -12.81 9.26 -31.20
N GLU A 376 -13.01 10.23 -32.08
CA GLU A 376 -14.31 10.84 -32.38
C GLU A 376 -15.05 11.32 -31.10
N ILE A 377 -14.32 11.84 -30.13
CA ILE A 377 -14.89 12.44 -28.95
C ILE A 377 -15.37 13.85 -29.32
N PRO A 378 -16.67 14.16 -29.15
CA PRO A 378 -17.21 15.44 -29.57
C PRO A 378 -16.47 16.65 -28.96
N ARG A 379 -16.15 17.62 -29.80
CA ARG A 379 -15.60 18.90 -29.32
C ARG A 379 -16.71 19.72 -28.70
N ARG A 380 -16.45 20.22 -27.48
CA ARG A 380 -17.32 21.24 -26.90
C ARG A 380 -16.96 22.59 -27.51
N HIS A 381 -17.94 23.26 -28.12
CA HIS A 381 -17.76 24.67 -28.47
C HIS A 381 -17.60 25.51 -27.21
N THR A 382 -16.42 26.06 -27.03
CA THR A 382 -16.09 26.86 -25.82
C THR A 382 -15.63 28.25 -26.24
N SER A 383 -16.07 29.27 -25.49
CA SER A 383 -15.60 30.64 -25.67
C SER A 383 -14.09 30.75 -25.39
N SER A 384 -13.46 31.83 -25.85
CA SER A 384 -12.04 32.10 -25.58
C SER A 384 -11.72 32.09 -24.08
N ASP A 385 -12.59 32.71 -23.29
CA ASP A 385 -12.37 32.82 -21.84
C ASP A 385 -12.50 31.48 -21.14
N ARG A 386 -13.45 30.64 -21.56
CA ARG A 386 -13.57 29.28 -21.04
C ARG A 386 -12.33 28.44 -21.37
N ARG A 387 -11.76 28.55 -22.57
CA ARG A 387 -10.50 27.88 -22.93
C ARG A 387 -9.34 28.32 -22.06
N LYS A 388 -9.23 29.63 -21.73
CA LYS A 388 -8.22 30.14 -20.80
C LYS A 388 -8.41 29.57 -19.39
N MET A 389 -9.64 29.50 -18.89
CA MET A 389 -9.95 28.91 -17.60
C MET A 389 -9.61 27.39 -17.56
N GLU A 390 -9.95 26.65 -18.60
CA GLU A 390 -9.63 25.22 -18.69
C GLU A 390 -8.12 25.01 -18.71
N ARG A 391 -7.35 25.81 -19.45
CA ARG A 391 -5.88 25.77 -19.45
C ARG A 391 -5.30 26.09 -18.08
N ALA A 392 -5.81 27.09 -17.37
CA ALA A 392 -5.38 27.41 -16.02
C ALA A 392 -5.57 26.23 -15.07
N LYS A 393 -6.69 25.49 -15.18
CA LYS A 393 -6.93 24.27 -14.41
C LYS A 393 -5.95 23.16 -14.78
N ARG A 394 -5.57 22.98 -16.03
CA ARG A 394 -4.56 22.01 -16.47
C ARG A 394 -3.20 22.32 -15.89
N ILE A 395 -2.79 23.58 -15.92
CA ILE A 395 -1.54 24.05 -15.29
C ILE A 395 -1.56 23.77 -13.78
N LYS A 396 -2.68 24.04 -13.12
CA LYS A 396 -2.82 23.75 -11.69
C LYS A 396 -2.68 22.25 -11.40
N LEU A 397 -3.44 21.38 -12.12
CA LEU A 397 -3.35 19.94 -11.97
C LEU A 397 -1.92 19.45 -12.22
N TRP A 398 -1.27 19.92 -13.28
CA TRP A 398 0.11 19.56 -13.58
C TRP A 398 1.05 19.93 -12.43
N SER A 399 0.95 21.17 -11.91
CA SER A 399 1.76 21.63 -10.77
C SER A 399 1.53 20.81 -9.49
N GLU A 400 0.31 20.30 -9.29
CA GLU A 400 0.00 19.39 -8.17
C GLU A 400 0.63 18.01 -8.39
N LEU A 401 0.52 17.45 -9.61
CA LEU A 401 1.11 16.16 -9.96
C LEU A 401 2.64 16.15 -9.89
N GLU A 402 3.30 17.27 -10.26
CA GLU A 402 4.77 17.39 -10.17
C GLU A 402 5.31 17.30 -8.74
N LYS A 403 4.51 17.70 -7.75
CA LYS A 403 4.89 17.60 -6.32
C LYS A 403 4.80 16.18 -5.79
N LEU A 404 4.06 15.30 -6.47
CA LEU A 404 3.92 13.90 -6.08
C LEU A 404 5.13 13.11 -6.55
N ARG A 405 5.57 12.16 -5.73
CA ARG A 405 6.67 11.25 -6.07
C ARG A 405 6.14 9.95 -6.61
#